data_d4aa406853de17b92f463f71b26c1aa1
#
_entry.id   d4aa406853de17b92f463f71b26c1aa1
#
_cell.length_a   1.000
_cell.length_b   1.000
_cell.length_c   1.000
_cell.angle_alpha   90.00
_cell.angle_beta   90.00
_cell.angle_gamma   90.00
#
_symmetry.space_group_name_H-M   'P 1'
#
loop_
_entity.id
_entity.type
_entity.pdbx_description
1 polymer ?
#
loop_
_entity_poly.entity_id
_entity_poly.type
_entity_poly.pdbx_seq_one_letter_code
_entity_poly.pdbx_strand_id
1 'polypeptide(L)'
;SVPLNIQTDSMGWHGNAILVRKDAEIGVHDVLHLPYLEPRGATMAEITAKDITVRVFGMHLDLSGLWRRRQAAAVIHAAAQGESLPTILMGDLNEWTRNSGCLRDFSRNFDFAECGRSFHARRPVARLDRIMHCGKLTLRDSGVHDSAAARKASDHLPIWAEFALG
;
A
#
# COMPACT_ATOMS: atom_id res chain seq x y z
N SER A 1 7.54 1.77 -13.69
CA SER A 1 8.45 0.62 -13.56
C SER A 1 9.69 0.81 -14.42
N VAL A 2 10.87 0.52 -13.88
CA VAL A 2 12.12 0.54 -14.64
C VAL A 2 12.44 -0.91 -15.00
N PRO A 3 12.57 -1.27 -16.29
CA PRO A 3 12.89 -2.63 -16.67
C PRO A 3 14.31 -2.99 -16.17
N LEU A 4 14.40 -4.08 -15.44
CA LEU A 4 15.66 -4.67 -15.00
C LEU A 4 16.04 -5.76 -15.99
N ASN A 5 17.18 -5.58 -16.64
CA ASN A 5 17.72 -6.58 -17.56
C ASN A 5 18.46 -7.66 -16.76
N ILE A 6 17.70 -8.55 -16.10
CA ILE A 6 18.24 -9.63 -15.27
C ILE A 6 17.93 -10.97 -15.93
N GLN A 7 18.94 -11.79 -16.16
CA GLN A 7 18.85 -13.15 -16.68
C GLN A 7 18.35 -14.15 -15.61
N THR A 8 17.23 -13.86 -14.96
CA THR A 8 16.64 -14.71 -13.93
C THR A 8 15.12 -14.77 -14.12
N ASP A 9 14.44 -15.67 -13.43
CA ASP A 9 12.97 -15.81 -13.39
C ASP A 9 12.24 -14.61 -12.76
N SER A 10 12.87 -13.45 -12.76
CA SER A 10 12.33 -12.17 -12.33
C SER A 10 11.34 -11.64 -13.35
N MET A 11 10.31 -10.93 -12.90
CA MET A 11 9.40 -10.18 -13.79
C MET A 11 10.09 -9.03 -14.54
N GLY A 12 11.39 -8.82 -14.34
CA GLY A 12 12.22 -7.89 -15.10
C GLY A 12 11.95 -6.41 -14.84
N TRP A 13 11.31 -6.05 -13.72
CA TRP A 13 11.03 -4.66 -13.38
C TRP A 13 11.19 -4.40 -11.89
N HIS A 14 11.38 -3.13 -11.53
CA HIS A 14 11.51 -2.63 -10.17
C HIS A 14 10.40 -1.61 -9.89
N GLY A 15 9.72 -1.75 -8.75
CA GLY A 15 8.64 -0.84 -8.36
C GLY A 15 7.50 -1.54 -7.62
N ASN A 16 6.35 -0.88 -7.56
CA ASN A 16 5.14 -1.43 -6.92
C ASN A 16 4.31 -2.23 -7.92
N ALA A 17 3.64 -3.27 -7.43
CA ALA A 17 2.69 -4.07 -8.20
C ALA A 17 1.40 -4.27 -7.42
N ILE A 18 0.28 -4.25 -8.13
CA ILE A 18 -1.01 -4.69 -7.63
C ILE A 18 -1.34 -5.98 -8.37
N LEU A 19 -1.43 -7.09 -7.63
CA LEU A 19 -1.84 -8.39 -8.16
C LEU A 19 -3.30 -8.63 -7.81
N VAL A 20 -4.08 -8.98 -8.81
CA VAL A 20 -5.53 -9.15 -8.69
C VAL A 20 -5.90 -10.59 -9.03
N ARG A 21 -6.89 -11.15 -8.34
CA ARG A 21 -7.44 -12.47 -8.67
C ARG A 21 -8.01 -12.47 -10.10
N LYS A 22 -7.94 -13.60 -10.76
CA LYS A 22 -8.38 -13.76 -12.17
C LYS A 22 -9.89 -13.57 -12.37
N ASP A 23 -10.68 -13.70 -11.31
CA ASP A 23 -12.13 -13.53 -11.30
C ASP A 23 -12.58 -12.08 -11.01
N ALA A 24 -11.64 -11.15 -10.89
CA ALA A 24 -11.91 -9.73 -10.76
C ALA A 24 -11.40 -8.95 -11.98
N GLU A 25 -12.09 -7.88 -12.33
CA GLU A 25 -11.77 -7.02 -13.46
C GLU A 25 -10.93 -5.84 -13.00
N ILE A 26 -9.93 -5.47 -13.80
CA ILE A 26 -9.13 -4.27 -13.60
C ILE A 26 -9.65 -3.22 -14.59
N GLY A 27 -10.20 -2.14 -14.03
CA GLY A 27 -10.64 -0.98 -14.79
C GLY A 27 -9.54 0.06 -14.96
N VAL A 28 -9.81 1.30 -14.55
CA VAL A 28 -8.82 2.39 -14.60
C VAL A 28 -7.60 2.04 -13.75
N HIS A 29 -6.42 2.23 -14.31
CA HIS A 29 -5.16 2.05 -13.58
C HIS A 29 -4.12 3.07 -14.02
N ASP A 30 -3.26 3.47 -13.09
CA ASP A 30 -2.24 4.50 -13.33
C ASP A 30 -1.02 4.31 -12.43
N VAL A 31 0.07 4.94 -12.81
CA VAL A 31 1.30 5.05 -12.02
C VAL A 31 1.44 6.49 -11.54
N LEU A 32 1.37 6.68 -10.23
CA LEU A 32 1.55 7.98 -9.64
C LEU A 32 3.03 8.36 -9.60
N HIS A 33 3.38 9.43 -10.29
CA HIS A 33 4.68 10.05 -10.19
C HIS A 33 4.77 10.87 -8.89
N LEU A 34 5.33 10.26 -7.86
CA LEU A 34 5.53 10.93 -6.57
C LEU A 34 6.78 11.80 -6.60
N PRO A 35 6.80 12.95 -5.91
CA PRO A 35 8.04 13.70 -5.69
C PRO A 35 9.01 12.83 -4.87
N TYR A 36 10.25 12.68 -5.32
CA TYR A 36 11.19 11.73 -4.71
C TYR A 36 12.60 12.28 -4.59
N LEU A 37 13.33 11.78 -3.60
CA LEU A 37 14.79 11.83 -3.52
C LEU A 37 15.41 10.53 -4.07
N GLU A 38 14.74 9.40 -3.83
CA GLU A 38 15.04 8.09 -4.38
C GLU A 38 13.85 7.60 -5.25
N PRO A 39 14.06 6.72 -6.24
CA PRO A 39 12.98 6.23 -7.10
C PRO A 39 11.95 5.43 -6.29
N ARG A 40 10.98 6.14 -5.78
CA ARG A 40 9.82 5.65 -5.04
C ARG A 40 8.56 5.99 -5.82
N GLY A 41 7.47 5.27 -5.59
CA GLY A 41 6.27 5.49 -6.36
C GLY A 41 5.03 4.90 -5.71
N ALA A 42 3.91 5.18 -6.34
CA ALA A 42 2.64 4.53 -6.07
C ALA A 42 1.99 4.09 -7.39
N THR A 43 1.22 3.02 -7.32
CA THR A 43 0.36 2.54 -8.40
C THR A 43 -1.07 2.54 -7.93
N MET A 44 -2.00 2.82 -8.84
CA MET A 44 -3.43 2.81 -8.57
C MET A 44 -4.13 1.86 -9.53
N ALA A 45 -5.14 1.16 -9.04
CA ALA A 45 -6.06 0.40 -9.88
C ALA A 45 -7.48 0.44 -9.29
N GLU A 46 -8.47 0.52 -10.17
CA GLU A 46 -9.87 0.27 -9.84
C GLU A 46 -10.16 -1.20 -10.14
N ILE A 47 -10.61 -1.92 -9.13
CA ILE A 47 -10.81 -3.37 -9.17
C ILE A 47 -12.28 -3.64 -8.91
N THR A 48 -12.93 -4.33 -9.86
CA THR A 48 -14.32 -4.73 -9.77
C THR A 48 -14.43 -6.22 -9.53
N ALA A 49 -15.12 -6.60 -8.47
CA ALA A 49 -15.44 -7.98 -8.17
C ALA A 49 -16.90 -8.07 -7.66
N LYS A 50 -17.72 -8.93 -8.25
CA LYS A 50 -19.14 -9.12 -7.86
C LYS A 50 -19.91 -7.79 -7.79
N ASP A 51 -19.79 -6.97 -8.83
CA ASP A 51 -20.46 -5.66 -8.96
C ASP A 51 -20.01 -4.59 -7.95
N ILE A 52 -18.92 -4.84 -7.25
CA ILE A 52 -18.30 -3.92 -6.30
C ILE A 52 -16.99 -3.42 -6.90
N THR A 53 -16.88 -2.11 -7.08
CA THR A 53 -15.63 -1.47 -7.49
C THR A 53 -14.94 -0.81 -6.31
N VAL A 54 -13.67 -1.13 -6.11
CA VAL A 54 -12.81 -0.57 -5.06
C VAL A 54 -11.57 0.04 -5.72
N ARG A 55 -11.17 1.22 -5.30
CA ARG A 55 -9.92 1.85 -5.74
C ARG A 55 -8.80 1.46 -4.78
N VAL A 56 -7.72 0.92 -5.33
CA VAL A 56 -6.58 0.43 -4.56
C VAL A 56 -5.32 1.18 -4.95
N PHE A 57 -4.57 1.65 -3.95
CA PHE A 57 -3.23 2.22 -4.13
C PHE A 57 -2.20 1.32 -3.48
N GLY A 58 -1.21 0.88 -4.25
CA GLY A 58 0.01 0.23 -3.74
C GLY A 58 1.16 1.24 -3.73
N MET A 59 1.84 1.42 -2.61
CA MET A 59 2.87 2.44 -2.49
C MET A 59 4.10 1.98 -1.72
N HIS A 60 5.24 2.61 -2.03
CA HIS A 60 6.46 2.51 -1.26
C HIS A 60 7.03 3.92 -1.11
N LEU A 61 6.98 4.48 0.09
CA LEU A 61 7.36 5.86 0.35
C LEU A 61 8.84 6.00 0.69
N ASP A 62 9.34 7.24 0.62
CA ASP A 62 10.74 7.62 0.82
C ASP A 62 11.19 7.42 2.28
N LEU A 63 12.49 7.23 2.48
CA LEU A 63 13.11 7.16 3.81
C LEU A 63 13.15 8.51 4.52
N SER A 64 13.16 9.62 3.78
CA SER A 64 13.16 10.97 4.33
C SER A 64 11.76 11.42 4.77
N GLY A 65 11.62 11.86 6.02
CA GLY A 65 10.33 12.32 6.57
C GLY A 65 9.72 13.50 5.80
N LEU A 66 10.54 14.39 5.24
CA LEU A 66 10.07 15.51 4.42
C LEU A 66 9.46 15.02 3.10
N TRP A 67 10.15 14.11 2.41
CA TRP A 67 9.68 13.55 1.15
C TRP A 67 8.47 12.65 1.36
N ARG A 68 8.45 11.82 2.42
CA ARG A 68 7.24 11.05 2.80
C ARG A 68 6.00 11.92 2.94
N ARG A 69 6.09 13.09 3.58
CA ARG A 69 4.95 14.00 3.71
C ARG A 69 4.49 14.55 2.37
N ARG A 70 5.41 14.93 1.49
CA ARG A 70 5.08 15.37 0.12
C ARG A 70 4.42 14.26 -0.70
N GLN A 71 4.94 13.05 -0.56
CA GLN A 71 4.40 11.85 -1.22
C GLN A 71 3.01 11.50 -0.66
N ALA A 72 2.83 11.54 0.65
CA ALA A 72 1.52 11.34 1.28
C ALA A 72 0.49 12.36 0.77
N ALA A 73 0.84 13.63 0.68
CA ALA A 73 -0.04 14.67 0.14
C ALA A 73 -0.42 14.39 -1.32
N ALA A 74 0.51 13.93 -2.15
CA ALA A 74 0.25 13.57 -3.55
C ALA A 74 -0.70 12.36 -3.65
N VAL A 75 -0.49 11.31 -2.84
CA VAL A 75 -1.39 10.14 -2.80
C VAL A 75 -2.78 10.51 -2.31
N ILE A 76 -2.89 11.30 -1.24
CA ILE A 76 -4.18 11.78 -0.70
C ILE A 76 -4.92 12.60 -1.77
N HIS A 77 -4.20 13.48 -2.46
CA HIS A 77 -4.78 14.27 -3.56
C HIS A 77 -5.29 13.37 -4.69
N ALA A 78 -4.50 12.39 -5.13
CA ALA A 78 -4.90 11.45 -6.18
C ALA A 78 -6.10 10.59 -5.74
N ALA A 79 -6.14 10.14 -4.49
CA ALA A 79 -7.26 9.37 -3.96
C ALA A 79 -8.59 10.15 -3.88
N ALA A 80 -8.50 11.49 -3.79
CA ALA A 80 -9.67 12.38 -3.77
C ALA A 80 -10.18 12.74 -5.17
N GLN A 81 -9.49 12.34 -6.24
CA GLN A 81 -9.91 12.63 -7.60
C GLN A 81 -10.90 11.59 -8.14
N GLY A 82 -11.71 12.00 -9.10
CA GLY A 82 -12.66 11.12 -9.79
C GLY A 82 -13.89 10.75 -8.95
N GLU A 83 -14.44 9.59 -9.24
CA GLU A 83 -15.62 9.08 -8.55
C GLU A 83 -15.34 8.73 -7.07
N SER A 84 -16.35 8.91 -6.23
CA SER A 84 -16.29 8.54 -4.80
C SER A 84 -16.40 7.03 -4.63
N LEU A 85 -15.29 6.34 -4.84
CA LEU A 85 -15.18 4.89 -4.66
C LEU A 85 -14.66 4.54 -3.25
N PRO A 86 -15.06 3.39 -2.70
CA PRO A 86 -14.37 2.79 -1.58
C PRO A 86 -12.89 2.67 -1.90
N THR A 87 -12.01 3.19 -1.05
CA THR A 87 -10.59 3.31 -1.36
C THR A 87 -9.73 2.64 -0.30
N ILE A 88 -8.74 1.86 -0.75
CA ILE A 88 -7.73 1.21 0.07
C ILE A 88 -6.35 1.72 -0.34
N LEU A 89 -5.56 2.13 0.62
CA LEU A 89 -4.14 2.48 0.45
C LEU A 89 -3.31 1.45 1.19
N MET A 90 -2.28 0.88 0.55
CA MET A 90 -1.43 -0.12 1.18
C MET A 90 0.02 -0.01 0.74
N GLY A 91 0.93 -0.39 1.62
CA GLY A 91 2.35 -0.49 1.30
C GLY A 91 3.28 -0.11 2.44
N ASP A 92 4.57 -0.07 2.12
CA ASP A 92 5.62 0.37 3.02
C ASP A 92 5.69 1.90 3.05
N LEU A 93 5.34 2.47 4.20
CA LEU A 93 5.42 3.91 4.42
C LEU A 93 6.78 4.36 4.93
N ASN A 94 7.70 3.44 5.23
CA ASN A 94 9.01 3.72 5.84
C ASN A 94 8.94 4.64 7.08
N GLU A 95 7.84 4.57 7.83
CA GLU A 95 7.60 5.43 8.96
C GLU A 95 7.76 4.69 10.30
N TRP A 96 8.81 5.05 10.99
CA TRP A 96 9.21 4.44 12.26
C TRP A 96 8.50 5.03 13.47
N THR A 97 8.07 6.28 13.38
CA THR A 97 7.43 7.01 14.48
C THR A 97 5.91 6.93 14.40
N ARG A 98 5.27 6.62 15.54
CA ARG A 98 3.81 6.45 15.62
C ARG A 98 3.03 7.75 15.33
N ASN A 99 3.62 8.91 15.61
CA ASN A 99 2.95 10.21 15.51
C ASN A 99 3.63 11.12 14.48
N SER A 100 4.13 10.56 13.39
CA SER A 100 4.77 11.34 12.34
C SER A 100 3.79 12.24 11.57
N GLY A 101 4.36 13.22 10.88
CA GLY A 101 3.57 14.11 10.01
C GLY A 101 2.82 13.36 8.93
N CYS A 102 3.47 12.37 8.27
CA CYS A 102 2.83 11.65 7.18
C CYS A 102 1.66 10.77 7.66
N LEU A 103 1.78 10.10 8.80
CA LEU A 103 0.67 9.32 9.38
C LEU A 103 -0.50 10.21 9.79
N ARG A 104 -0.23 11.39 10.39
CA ARG A 104 -1.28 12.37 10.69
C ARG A 104 -1.94 12.94 9.43
N ASP A 105 -1.18 13.11 8.36
CA ASP A 105 -1.74 13.60 7.11
C ASP A 105 -2.71 12.55 6.51
N PHE A 106 -2.35 11.26 6.52
CA PHE A 106 -3.27 10.18 6.12
C PHE A 106 -4.47 10.05 7.05
N SER A 107 -4.30 10.11 8.38
CA SER A 107 -5.38 9.88 9.35
C SER A 107 -6.51 10.92 9.32
N ARG A 108 -6.35 12.01 8.59
CA ARG A 108 -7.43 12.98 8.35
C ARG A 108 -8.49 12.48 7.37
N ASN A 109 -8.14 11.53 6.53
CA ASN A 109 -8.99 11.06 5.44
C ASN A 109 -9.17 9.54 5.41
N PHE A 110 -8.34 8.80 6.14
CA PHE A 110 -8.29 7.33 6.12
C PHE A 110 -8.16 6.77 7.52
N ASP A 111 -8.85 5.67 7.75
CA ASP A 111 -8.71 4.84 8.94
C ASP A 111 -7.60 3.79 8.71
N PHE A 112 -6.85 3.49 9.76
CA PHE A 112 -5.78 2.51 9.71
C PHE A 112 -6.24 1.14 10.17
N ALA A 113 -5.99 0.09 9.39
CA ALA A 113 -6.09 -1.28 9.85
C ALA A 113 -4.88 -1.61 10.77
N GLU A 114 -5.17 -2.10 11.97
CA GLU A 114 -4.15 -2.41 12.99
C GLU A 114 -3.49 -3.78 12.74
N CYS A 115 -2.78 -3.94 11.61
CA CYS A 115 -2.21 -5.22 11.18
C CYS A 115 -1.11 -5.75 12.11
N GLY A 116 -0.33 -4.88 12.77
CA GLY A 116 0.76 -5.31 13.63
C GLY A 116 2.15 -4.91 13.12
N ARG A 117 3.19 -5.59 13.61
CA ARG A 117 4.60 -5.32 13.25
C ARG A 117 5.02 -6.25 12.12
N SER A 118 5.55 -5.71 11.04
CA SER A 118 5.96 -6.45 9.85
C SER A 118 7.49 -6.48 9.64
N PHE A 119 8.21 -5.50 10.15
CA PHE A 119 9.65 -5.36 9.96
C PHE A 119 10.43 -5.52 11.28
N HIS A 120 11.56 -6.14 11.32
CA HIS A 120 12.20 -7.04 10.36
C HIS A 120 11.59 -8.44 10.49
N ALA A 121 11.33 -9.13 9.39
CA ALA A 121 10.59 -10.39 9.36
C ALA A 121 11.09 -11.46 10.37
N ARG A 122 12.40 -11.53 10.64
CA ARG A 122 12.96 -12.47 11.62
C ARG A 122 12.66 -12.07 13.07
N ARG A 123 12.49 -10.76 13.34
CA ARG A 123 12.18 -10.22 14.67
C ARG A 123 11.36 -8.92 14.49
N PRO A 124 10.05 -9.02 14.31
CA PRO A 124 9.23 -7.85 13.99
C PRO A 124 9.18 -6.84 15.13
N VAL A 125 9.76 -5.66 14.92
CA VAL A 125 9.83 -4.56 15.89
C VAL A 125 9.16 -3.29 15.41
N ALA A 126 9.02 -3.11 14.09
CA ALA A 126 8.45 -1.91 13.47
C ALA A 126 7.21 -2.23 12.65
N ARG A 127 6.33 -1.23 12.57
CA ARG A 127 5.13 -1.23 11.72
C ARG A 127 5.41 -0.31 10.54
N LEU A 128 6.20 -0.72 9.55
CA LEU A 128 6.51 0.09 8.38
C LEU A 128 5.42 -0.03 7.31
N ASP A 129 4.88 -1.23 7.18
CA ASP A 129 3.77 -1.53 6.28
C ASP A 129 2.44 -1.13 6.90
N ARG A 130 1.57 -0.52 6.11
CA ARG A 130 0.24 -0.06 6.51
C ARG A 130 -0.80 -0.43 5.47
N ILE A 131 -2.01 -0.70 5.97
CA ILE A 131 -3.24 -0.72 5.19
C ILE A 131 -4.16 0.33 5.77
N MET A 132 -4.68 1.19 4.91
CA MET A 132 -5.58 2.27 5.25
C MET A 132 -6.79 2.21 4.34
N HIS A 133 -7.94 2.64 4.84
CA HIS A 133 -9.17 2.63 4.07
C HIS A 133 -10.03 3.85 4.36
N CYS A 134 -10.92 4.17 3.44
CA CYS A 134 -11.93 5.22 3.66
C CYS A 134 -13.25 4.86 3.01
N GLY A 135 -14.24 5.67 3.33
CA GLY A 135 -15.56 5.62 2.73
C GLY A 135 -16.42 4.47 3.26
N LYS A 136 -16.97 3.68 2.37
CA LYS A 136 -17.97 2.65 2.66
C LYS A 136 -17.37 1.30 3.07
N LEU A 137 -16.11 1.29 3.49
CA LEU A 137 -15.42 0.06 3.90
C LEU A 137 -15.42 -0.05 5.43
N THR A 138 -15.87 -1.19 5.92
CA THR A 138 -15.79 -1.55 7.34
C THR A 138 -14.72 -2.63 7.49
N LEU A 139 -13.68 -2.36 8.29
CA LEU A 139 -12.66 -3.34 8.62
C LEU A 139 -13.29 -4.48 9.44
N ARG A 140 -13.12 -5.71 8.98
CA ARG A 140 -13.59 -6.93 9.66
C ARG A 140 -12.49 -7.57 10.46
N ASP A 141 -11.32 -7.73 9.84
CA ASP A 141 -10.17 -8.34 10.45
C ASP A 141 -8.88 -7.85 9.79
N SER A 142 -7.76 -7.93 10.49
CA SER A 142 -6.44 -7.57 9.95
C SER A 142 -5.32 -8.24 10.72
N GLY A 143 -4.17 -8.42 10.09
CA GLY A 143 -3.05 -9.04 10.77
C GLY A 143 -1.77 -9.09 9.96
N VAL A 144 -0.80 -9.81 10.53
CA VAL A 144 0.48 -10.13 9.90
C VAL A 144 0.51 -11.61 9.60
N HIS A 145 0.89 -11.98 8.40
CA HIS A 145 1.13 -13.38 8.04
C HIS A 145 2.56 -13.77 8.45
N ASP A 146 2.68 -14.40 9.61
CA ASP A 146 3.95 -14.84 10.17
C ASP A 146 4.12 -16.35 10.03
N SER A 147 4.85 -16.75 9.01
CA SER A 147 5.20 -18.15 8.75
C SER A 147 6.68 -18.32 8.49
N ALA A 148 7.18 -19.55 8.61
CA ALA A 148 8.58 -19.86 8.31
C ALA A 148 8.96 -19.53 6.86
N ALA A 149 8.01 -19.63 5.92
CA ALA A 149 8.20 -19.25 4.53
C ALA A 149 8.28 -17.72 4.39
N ALA A 150 7.35 -16.98 4.99
CA ALA A 150 7.34 -15.53 4.95
C ALA A 150 8.63 -14.92 5.52
N ARG A 151 9.11 -15.44 6.63
CA ARG A 151 10.36 -15.01 7.28
C ARG A 151 11.63 -15.22 6.45
N LYS A 152 11.57 -16.12 5.44
CA LYS A 152 12.68 -16.39 4.51
C LYS A 152 12.54 -15.65 3.18
N ALA A 153 11.32 -15.33 2.79
CA ALA A 153 11.01 -14.75 1.49
C ALA A 153 11.34 -13.25 1.40
N SER A 154 11.24 -12.53 2.54
CA SER A 154 11.46 -11.09 2.60
C SER A 154 11.93 -10.66 3.98
N ASP A 155 12.49 -9.47 4.09
CA ASP A 155 12.75 -8.77 5.36
C ASP A 155 11.51 -8.10 5.95
N HIS A 156 10.39 -8.04 5.20
CA HIS A 156 9.07 -7.67 5.67
C HIS A 156 8.14 -8.88 5.70
N LEU A 157 7.33 -8.99 6.74
CA LEU A 157 6.22 -9.94 6.79
C LEU A 157 5.02 -9.38 6.03
N PRO A 158 4.28 -10.20 5.27
CA PRO A 158 3.05 -9.77 4.64
C PRO A 158 2.02 -9.32 5.67
N ILE A 159 1.39 -8.19 5.44
CA ILE A 159 0.22 -7.74 6.20
C ILE A 159 -1.05 -7.94 5.36
N TRP A 160 -2.17 -8.11 6.04
CA TRP A 160 -3.46 -8.34 5.40
C TRP A 160 -4.60 -7.64 6.15
N ALA A 161 -5.67 -7.35 5.44
CA ALA A 161 -6.90 -6.85 6.00
C ALA A 161 -8.10 -7.38 5.22
N GLU A 162 -9.19 -7.64 5.93
CA GLU A 162 -10.48 -8.02 5.38
C GLU A 162 -11.50 -6.91 5.60
N PHE A 163 -12.18 -6.52 4.53
CA PHE A 163 -13.18 -5.46 4.54
C PHE A 163 -14.55 -5.99 4.11
N ALA A 164 -15.60 -5.39 4.67
CA ALA A 164 -16.95 -5.45 4.13
C ALA A 164 -17.36 -4.08 3.61
N LEU A 165 -18.27 -4.05 2.63
CA LEU A 165 -19.01 -2.83 2.32
C LEU A 165 -19.99 -2.55 3.44
N GLY A 166 -20.00 -1.31 3.92
CA GLY A 166 -20.95 -0.82 4.89
C GLY A 166 -22.26 -0.36 4.24
#